data_a30e8bf3052c0efbe1381d4f50d4eaef
#
_entry.id   a30e8bf3052c0efbe1381d4f50d4eaef
#
_cell.length_a   1.000
_cell.length_b   1.000
_cell.length_c   1.000
_cell.angle_alpha   90.00
_cell.angle_beta   90.00
_cell.angle_gamma   90.00
#
_symmetry.space_group_name_H-M   'P 1'
#
loop_
_entity.id
_entity.type
_entity.pdbx_description
1 polymer ?
#
loop_
_entity_poly.entity_id
_entity_poly.type
_entity_poly.pdbx_seq_one_letter_code
_entity_poly.pdbx_strand_id
1 'polypeptide(L)'
;MADMGFTELSMEPVVCDPSDPSALTEADLPILKEQYEILAKEMIKRNREGRGFTFYHYMIDLTGGPCIYKRISGCGSGTEYMAVTPWGDLYPCHQFVGDPKYLLGDIWKGVTNTAVRDEFKHCNAYARKECQDCWAKLYCSGGCAANSYHATGSITGVYEYGCELFRKRMECAIMIQVAQNQELAAQGIEVPIQLGSTCNAVSYTHLR
;
A
#
# COMPACT_ATOMS: atom_id res chain seq x y z
N MET A 1 16.66 2.11 15.20
CA MET A 1 15.38 2.65 15.73
C MET A 1 14.70 1.68 16.68
N ALA A 2 14.50 0.40 16.34
CA ALA A 2 13.94 -0.58 17.29
C ALA A 2 14.76 -0.67 18.60
N ASP A 3 16.10 -0.64 18.54
CA ASP A 3 16.97 -0.63 19.72
C ASP A 3 16.89 0.68 20.54
N MET A 4 16.28 1.72 19.97
CA MET A 4 16.00 2.99 20.67
C MET A 4 14.62 2.98 21.34
N GLY A 5 13.88 1.86 21.27
CA GLY A 5 12.58 1.68 21.89
C GLY A 5 11.38 2.03 21.02
N PHE A 6 11.55 2.31 19.72
CA PHE A 6 10.42 2.49 18.82
C PHE A 6 9.79 1.12 18.51
N THR A 7 8.49 1.02 18.71
CA THR A 7 7.71 -0.22 18.53
C THR A 7 6.98 -0.29 17.20
N GLU A 8 6.83 0.84 16.51
CA GLU A 8 6.18 0.94 15.20
C GLU A 8 7.09 1.68 14.24
N LEU A 9 7.42 1.02 13.14
CA LEU A 9 8.39 1.52 12.16
C LEU A 9 7.78 1.48 10.75
N SER A 10 8.15 2.46 9.94
CA SER A 10 7.83 2.53 8.51
C SER A 10 9.02 3.06 7.73
N MET A 11 9.21 2.58 6.51
CA MET A 11 10.23 3.07 5.58
C MET A 11 9.71 2.92 4.16
N GLU A 12 9.36 4.03 3.54
CA GLU A 12 8.92 4.06 2.14
C GLU A 12 10.11 4.21 1.20
N PRO A 13 10.18 3.40 0.13
CA PRO A 13 11.10 3.67 -0.97
C PRO A 13 10.78 5.02 -1.60
N VAL A 14 11.82 5.81 -1.86
CA VAL A 14 11.64 7.09 -2.58
C VAL A 14 11.16 6.82 -4.00
N VAL A 15 10.21 7.62 -4.46
CA VAL A 15 9.76 7.66 -5.86
C VAL A 15 9.93 9.09 -6.35
N CYS A 16 10.89 9.29 -7.24
CA CYS A 16 11.25 10.59 -7.78
C CYS A 16 11.67 10.44 -9.24
N ASP A 17 12.00 11.56 -9.89
CA ASP A 17 12.52 11.54 -11.25
C ASP A 17 13.81 10.70 -11.31
N PRO A 18 13.98 9.85 -12.34
CA PRO A 18 15.18 9.01 -12.48
C PRO A 18 16.52 9.78 -12.53
N SER A 19 16.50 11.07 -12.85
CA SER A 19 17.67 11.94 -12.82
C SER A 19 18.04 12.48 -11.43
N ASP A 20 17.15 12.29 -10.44
CA ASP A 20 17.41 12.73 -9.07
C ASP A 20 18.49 11.84 -8.44
N PRO A 21 19.50 12.43 -7.76
CA PRO A 21 20.55 11.66 -7.08
C PRO A 21 20.05 10.65 -6.03
N SER A 22 18.82 10.85 -5.53
CA SER A 22 18.19 9.96 -4.57
C SER A 22 17.36 8.86 -5.23
N ALA A 23 17.26 8.85 -6.57
CA ALA A 23 16.44 7.87 -7.28
C ALA A 23 16.98 6.46 -7.09
N LEU A 24 16.09 5.54 -6.74
CA LEU A 24 16.39 4.11 -6.71
C LEU A 24 16.49 3.59 -8.15
N THR A 25 17.50 2.79 -8.40
CA THR A 25 17.82 2.23 -9.72
C THR A 25 17.62 0.71 -9.75
N GLU A 26 17.61 0.13 -10.93
CA GLU A 26 17.55 -1.34 -11.09
C GLU A 26 18.71 -2.06 -10.37
N ALA A 27 19.87 -1.40 -10.21
CA ALA A 27 21.01 -1.95 -9.48
C ALA A 27 20.73 -2.08 -7.96
N ASP A 28 19.84 -1.25 -7.42
CA ASP A 28 19.48 -1.25 -5.99
C ASP A 28 18.46 -2.34 -5.66
N LEU A 29 17.71 -2.82 -6.65
CA LEU A 29 16.61 -3.75 -6.44
C LEU A 29 17.02 -5.07 -5.75
N PRO A 30 18.11 -5.75 -6.15
CA PRO A 30 18.58 -6.95 -5.44
C PRO A 30 18.96 -6.67 -3.99
N ILE A 31 19.61 -5.53 -3.75
CA ILE A 31 20.03 -5.11 -2.40
C ILE A 31 18.81 -4.87 -1.52
N LEU A 32 17.82 -4.14 -2.02
CA LEU A 32 16.58 -3.87 -1.29
C LEU A 32 15.80 -5.15 -0.97
N LYS A 33 15.72 -6.08 -1.92
CA LYS A 33 15.08 -7.39 -1.70
C LYS A 33 15.79 -8.19 -0.60
N GLU A 34 17.12 -8.19 -0.58
CA GLU A 34 17.91 -8.82 0.47
C GLU A 34 17.69 -8.16 1.84
N GLN A 35 17.69 -6.82 1.88
CA GLN A 35 17.45 -6.09 3.12
C GLN A 35 16.06 -6.32 3.69
N TYR A 36 15.03 -6.49 2.86
CA TYR A 36 13.71 -6.90 3.33
C TYR A 36 13.72 -8.30 3.96
N GLU A 37 14.46 -9.25 3.40
CA GLU A 37 14.59 -10.58 4.03
C GLU A 37 15.35 -10.53 5.37
N ILE A 38 16.42 -9.77 5.42
CA ILE A 38 17.21 -9.58 6.66
C ILE A 38 16.32 -8.99 7.74
N LEU A 39 15.55 -7.95 7.40
CA LEU A 39 14.61 -7.31 8.32
C LEU A 39 13.57 -8.31 8.83
N ALA A 40 12.96 -9.10 7.95
CA ALA A 40 11.94 -10.07 8.31
C ALA A 40 12.51 -11.17 9.24
N LYS A 41 13.71 -11.68 8.96
CA LYS A 41 14.41 -12.64 9.83
C LYS A 41 14.71 -12.04 11.21
N GLU A 42 15.16 -10.79 11.26
CA GLU A 42 15.43 -10.10 12.51
C GLU A 42 14.12 -9.85 13.30
N MET A 43 13.02 -9.53 12.64
CA MET A 43 11.71 -9.39 13.29
C MET A 43 11.25 -10.70 13.93
N ILE A 44 11.37 -11.83 13.22
CA ILE A 44 11.04 -13.16 13.75
C ILE A 44 11.89 -13.45 14.99
N LYS A 45 13.20 -13.22 14.92
CA LYS A 45 14.12 -13.41 16.06
C LYS A 45 13.73 -12.55 17.25
N ARG A 46 13.49 -11.26 17.05
CA ARG A 46 13.11 -10.32 18.13
C ARG A 46 11.76 -10.65 18.74
N ASN A 47 10.80 -11.12 17.96
CA ASN A 47 9.53 -11.59 18.51
C ASN A 47 9.73 -12.76 19.49
N ARG A 48 10.59 -13.74 19.16
CA ARG A 48 10.96 -14.84 20.04
C ARG A 48 11.62 -14.39 21.35
N GLU A 49 12.37 -13.30 21.27
CA GLU A 49 13.08 -12.70 22.42
C GLU A 49 12.20 -11.73 23.24
N GLY A 50 10.92 -11.56 22.88
CA GLY A 50 10.02 -10.61 23.56
C GLY A 50 10.35 -9.13 23.28
N ARG A 51 11.13 -8.85 22.24
CA ARG A 51 11.57 -7.51 21.83
C ARG A 51 11.03 -7.15 20.44
N GLY A 52 9.86 -7.66 20.10
CA GLY A 52 9.22 -7.45 18.81
C GLY A 52 8.91 -5.98 18.53
N PHE A 53 8.81 -5.65 17.26
CA PHE A 53 8.30 -4.37 16.77
C PHE A 53 7.45 -4.61 15.52
N THR A 54 6.60 -3.65 15.19
CA THR A 54 5.78 -3.66 14.00
C THR A 54 6.49 -2.91 12.88
N PHE A 55 6.58 -3.52 11.70
CA PHE A 55 6.99 -2.84 10.48
C PHE A 55 5.78 -2.71 9.57
N TYR A 56 5.34 -1.48 9.30
CA TYR A 56 4.08 -1.17 8.62
C TYR A 56 3.90 -1.96 7.31
N HIS A 57 4.96 -2.09 6.51
CA HIS A 57 4.89 -2.75 5.21
C HIS A 57 4.81 -4.28 5.26
N TYR A 58 4.94 -4.89 6.44
CA TYR A 58 4.75 -6.32 6.65
C TYR A 58 3.45 -6.65 7.37
N MET A 59 2.62 -5.63 7.64
CA MET A 59 1.30 -5.83 8.20
C MET A 59 0.35 -6.30 7.10
N ILE A 60 0.06 -7.59 7.10
CA ILE A 60 -0.95 -8.18 6.22
C ILE A 60 -1.92 -9.01 7.04
N ASP A 61 -3.18 -8.99 6.64
CA ASP A 61 -4.17 -9.91 7.15
C ASP A 61 -4.40 -11.03 6.11
N LEU A 62 -3.85 -12.21 6.40
CA LEU A 62 -4.02 -13.40 5.57
C LEU A 62 -5.33 -14.12 5.84
N THR A 63 -6.02 -13.79 6.92
CA THR A 63 -7.22 -14.53 7.38
C THR A 63 -8.53 -13.89 6.94
N GLY A 64 -8.63 -12.58 6.97
CA GLY A 64 -9.83 -11.84 6.60
C GLY A 64 -9.54 -10.67 5.67
N GLY A 65 -8.74 -9.73 6.15
CA GLY A 65 -8.39 -8.50 5.45
C GLY A 65 -9.59 -7.57 5.19
N PRO A 66 -9.40 -6.47 4.50
CA PRO A 66 -10.47 -5.58 4.12
C PRO A 66 -11.40 -6.23 3.10
N CYS A 67 -12.61 -5.71 2.98
CA CYS A 67 -13.59 -6.18 2.01
C CYS A 67 -13.02 -6.12 0.58
N ILE A 68 -13.54 -6.98 -0.31
CA ILE A 68 -13.04 -7.12 -1.69
C ILE A 68 -13.03 -5.79 -2.45
N TYR A 69 -13.99 -4.90 -2.20
CA TYR A 69 -14.03 -3.57 -2.81
C TYR A 69 -12.77 -2.77 -2.48
N LYS A 70 -12.35 -2.74 -1.21
CA LYS A 70 -11.11 -2.05 -0.78
C LYS A 70 -9.85 -2.70 -1.35
N ARG A 71 -9.86 -4.01 -1.49
CA ARG A 71 -8.75 -4.76 -2.13
C ARG A 71 -8.61 -4.44 -3.61
N ILE A 72 -9.69 -4.01 -4.27
CA ILE A 72 -9.69 -3.63 -5.67
C ILE A 72 -9.34 -2.15 -5.84
N SER A 73 -10.00 -1.27 -5.07
CA SER A 73 -9.90 0.19 -5.23
C SER A 73 -8.71 0.83 -4.52
N GLY A 74 -8.09 0.13 -3.56
CA GLY A 74 -6.95 0.65 -2.81
C GLY A 74 -7.31 1.83 -1.90
N CYS A 75 -6.51 2.89 -1.91
CA CYS A 75 -6.68 4.04 -1.03
C CYS A 75 -7.87 4.94 -1.38
N GLY A 76 -8.50 4.75 -2.54
CA GLY A 76 -9.63 5.56 -2.97
C GLY A 76 -9.28 7.00 -3.34
N SER A 77 -8.01 7.28 -3.72
CA SER A 77 -7.61 8.63 -4.15
C SER A 77 -8.52 9.18 -5.23
N GLY A 78 -8.88 10.46 -5.09
CA GLY A 78 -9.77 11.17 -6.01
C GLY A 78 -11.26 10.84 -5.86
N THR A 79 -11.62 9.85 -5.03
CA THR A 79 -13.02 9.43 -4.81
C THR A 79 -13.41 9.40 -3.33
N GLU A 80 -12.70 8.64 -2.52
CA GLU A 80 -12.93 8.50 -1.08
C GLU A 80 -11.92 9.28 -0.25
N TYR A 81 -10.77 9.59 -0.84
CA TYR A 81 -9.69 10.35 -0.27
C TYR A 81 -9.31 11.49 -1.21
N MET A 82 -9.14 12.69 -0.67
CA MET A 82 -8.71 13.89 -1.41
C MET A 82 -7.75 14.71 -0.55
N ALA A 83 -6.84 15.42 -1.19
CA ALA A 83 -6.03 16.45 -0.56
C ALA A 83 -6.71 17.79 -0.72
N VAL A 84 -6.68 18.61 0.36
CA VAL A 84 -7.17 19.98 0.38
C VAL A 84 -6.00 20.92 0.60
N THR A 85 -5.81 21.89 -0.29
CA THR A 85 -4.77 22.92 -0.12
C THR A 85 -5.20 23.98 0.89
N PRO A 86 -4.27 24.78 1.43
CA PRO A 86 -4.62 25.90 2.31
C PRO A 86 -5.58 26.93 1.66
N TRP A 87 -5.63 26.95 0.35
CA TRP A 87 -6.52 27.86 -0.43
C TRP A 87 -7.86 27.21 -0.80
N GLY A 88 -8.08 25.97 -0.36
CA GLY A 88 -9.33 25.26 -0.56
C GLY A 88 -9.42 24.45 -1.85
N ASP A 89 -8.34 24.34 -2.65
CA ASP A 89 -8.34 23.52 -3.86
C ASP A 89 -8.36 22.04 -3.49
N LEU A 90 -9.07 21.25 -4.28
CA LEU A 90 -9.21 19.80 -4.12
C LEU A 90 -8.37 19.05 -5.16
N TYR A 91 -7.56 18.12 -4.69
CA TYR A 91 -6.75 17.22 -5.54
C TYR A 91 -6.99 15.75 -5.17
N PRO A 92 -6.75 14.79 -6.09
CA PRO A 92 -6.95 13.36 -5.82
C PRO A 92 -6.16 12.84 -4.60
N CYS A 93 -4.92 13.30 -4.43
CA CYS A 93 -4.11 13.11 -3.23
C CYS A 93 -3.00 14.17 -3.16
N HIS A 94 -2.24 14.17 -2.07
CA HIS A 94 -1.16 15.14 -1.85
C HIS A 94 -0.08 15.12 -2.95
N GLN A 95 0.14 14.00 -3.60
CA GLN A 95 1.12 13.83 -4.68
C GLN A 95 0.74 14.58 -5.98
N PHE A 96 -0.52 14.94 -6.14
CA PHE A 96 -1.02 15.68 -7.31
C PHE A 96 -1.24 17.17 -7.04
N VAL A 97 -0.96 17.62 -5.81
CA VAL A 97 -1.12 19.04 -5.44
C VAL A 97 -0.21 19.91 -6.28
N GLY A 98 -0.81 20.92 -6.94
CA GLY A 98 -0.11 21.86 -7.82
C GLY A 98 -0.08 21.47 -9.30
N ASP A 99 -0.50 20.26 -9.66
CA ASP A 99 -0.70 19.89 -11.07
C ASP A 99 -2.10 20.31 -11.54
N PRO A 100 -2.23 21.33 -12.42
CA PRO A 100 -3.53 21.83 -12.87
C PRO A 100 -4.39 20.77 -13.57
N LYS A 101 -3.77 19.75 -14.16
CA LYS A 101 -4.47 18.62 -14.81
C LYS A 101 -5.35 17.87 -13.82
N TYR A 102 -4.91 17.77 -12.57
CA TYR A 102 -5.56 16.98 -11.54
C TYR A 102 -6.36 17.82 -10.53
N LEU A 103 -6.55 19.12 -10.79
CA LEU A 103 -7.44 19.92 -9.98
C LEU A 103 -8.88 19.40 -10.09
N LEU A 104 -9.45 18.94 -8.97
CA LEU A 104 -10.81 18.39 -8.92
C LEU A 104 -11.88 19.46 -8.72
N GLY A 105 -11.52 20.58 -8.11
CA GLY A 105 -12.45 21.65 -7.74
C GLY A 105 -12.01 22.36 -6.47
N ASP A 106 -12.94 22.85 -5.69
CA ASP A 106 -12.67 23.59 -4.46
C ASP A 106 -13.68 23.24 -3.35
N ILE A 107 -13.36 23.60 -2.10
CA ILE A 107 -14.21 23.29 -0.93
C ILE A 107 -15.57 24.00 -0.95
N TRP A 108 -15.73 25.06 -1.73
CA TRP A 108 -16.98 25.84 -1.81
C TRP A 108 -17.95 25.29 -2.85
N LYS A 109 -17.39 24.79 -3.99
CA LYS A 109 -18.18 24.26 -5.11
C LYS A 109 -18.17 22.73 -5.14
N GLY A 110 -17.27 22.11 -4.35
CA GLY A 110 -17.04 20.67 -4.38
C GLY A 110 -16.27 20.22 -5.61
N VAL A 111 -16.40 18.95 -5.95
CA VAL A 111 -15.76 18.36 -7.13
C VAL A 111 -16.50 18.80 -8.38
N THR A 112 -15.87 19.64 -9.19
CA THR A 112 -16.39 20.14 -10.47
C THR A 112 -15.79 19.42 -11.67
N ASN A 113 -14.53 18.94 -11.56
CA ASN A 113 -13.86 18.13 -12.59
C ASN A 113 -14.19 16.64 -12.41
N THR A 114 -15.40 16.28 -12.82
CA THR A 114 -15.89 14.91 -12.70
C THR A 114 -15.16 13.94 -13.63
N ALA A 115 -14.60 14.41 -14.73
CA ALA A 115 -13.84 13.58 -15.66
C ALA A 115 -12.59 12.99 -14.98
N VAL A 116 -11.80 13.83 -14.32
CA VAL A 116 -10.62 13.37 -13.57
C VAL A 116 -11.03 12.47 -12.40
N ARG A 117 -12.07 12.84 -11.64
CA ARG A 117 -12.60 11.96 -10.60
C ARG A 117 -12.95 10.57 -11.12
N ASP A 118 -13.60 10.50 -12.27
CA ASP A 118 -14.04 9.24 -12.88
C ASP A 118 -12.86 8.42 -13.42
N GLU A 119 -11.77 9.06 -13.90
CA GLU A 119 -10.51 8.37 -14.18
C GLU A 119 -9.96 7.66 -12.94
N PHE A 120 -9.93 8.35 -11.80
CA PHE A 120 -9.47 7.76 -10.53
C PHE A 120 -10.41 6.66 -10.05
N LYS A 121 -11.72 6.80 -10.22
CA LYS A 121 -12.71 5.78 -9.87
C LYS A 121 -12.47 4.47 -10.62
N HIS A 122 -12.03 4.55 -11.87
CA HIS A 122 -11.72 3.39 -12.69
C HIS A 122 -10.28 2.92 -12.56
N CYS A 123 -9.40 3.67 -11.87
CA CYS A 123 -8.01 3.32 -11.62
C CYS A 123 -7.90 2.27 -10.50
N ASN A 124 -7.99 1.00 -10.83
CA ASN A 124 -7.97 -0.11 -9.91
C ASN A 124 -7.13 -1.29 -10.42
N ALA A 125 -7.00 -2.36 -9.63
CA ALA A 125 -6.18 -3.52 -9.99
C ALA A 125 -6.61 -4.19 -11.32
N TYR A 126 -7.89 -4.15 -11.66
CA TYR A 126 -8.41 -4.77 -12.90
C TYR A 126 -8.30 -3.87 -14.12
N ALA A 127 -8.05 -2.58 -13.94
CA ALA A 127 -7.82 -1.64 -15.04
C ALA A 127 -6.43 -1.82 -15.69
N ARG A 128 -5.54 -2.56 -15.04
CA ARG A 128 -4.16 -2.80 -15.48
C ARG A 128 -4.01 -4.22 -15.98
N LYS A 129 -3.57 -4.39 -17.21
CA LYS A 129 -3.38 -5.70 -17.84
C LYS A 129 -2.36 -6.55 -17.06
N GLU A 130 -1.27 -5.94 -16.64
CA GLU A 130 -0.17 -6.58 -15.92
C GLU A 130 -0.59 -7.07 -14.52
N CYS A 131 -1.65 -6.49 -13.95
CA CYS A 131 -2.16 -6.90 -12.65
C CYS A 131 -3.11 -8.10 -12.72
N GLN A 132 -3.66 -8.44 -13.89
CA GLN A 132 -4.71 -9.47 -13.99
C GLN A 132 -4.22 -10.83 -13.50
N ASP A 133 -3.00 -11.22 -13.85
CA ASP A 133 -2.39 -12.50 -13.46
C ASP A 133 -1.44 -12.38 -12.25
N CYS A 134 -1.36 -11.19 -11.62
CA CYS A 134 -0.51 -10.99 -10.45
C CYS A 134 -1.13 -11.63 -9.21
N TRP A 135 -0.39 -12.52 -8.55
CA TRP A 135 -0.84 -13.19 -7.33
C TRP A 135 -1.07 -12.20 -6.16
N ALA A 136 -0.33 -11.08 -6.13
CA ALA A 136 -0.40 -10.09 -5.06
C ALA A 136 -1.47 -8.99 -5.31
N LYS A 137 -2.21 -9.04 -6.41
CA LYS A 137 -3.09 -7.92 -6.83
C LYS A 137 -4.12 -7.49 -5.79
N LEU A 138 -4.69 -8.43 -5.03
CA LEU A 138 -5.70 -8.13 -4.01
C LEU A 138 -5.11 -7.64 -2.68
N TYR A 139 -3.79 -7.64 -2.54
CA TYR A 139 -3.07 -7.00 -1.44
C TYR A 139 -2.49 -5.65 -1.86
N CYS A 140 -2.04 -5.56 -3.12
CA CYS A 140 -1.49 -4.36 -3.73
C CYS A 140 -2.57 -3.36 -4.18
N SER A 141 -3.76 -3.84 -4.52
CA SER A 141 -4.88 -3.04 -5.07
C SER A 141 -4.53 -2.30 -6.37
N GLY A 142 -3.53 -2.80 -7.12
CA GLY A 142 -3.05 -2.16 -8.35
C GLY A 142 -1.96 -1.11 -8.15
N GLY A 143 -1.47 -0.90 -6.93
CA GLY A 143 -0.42 0.07 -6.63
C GLY A 143 -0.92 1.51 -6.45
N CYS A 144 0.03 2.43 -6.36
CA CYS A 144 -0.24 3.85 -6.18
C CYS A 144 -0.44 4.56 -7.55
N ALA A 145 -1.56 5.24 -7.72
CA ALA A 145 -1.86 6.00 -8.94
C ALA A 145 -0.81 7.10 -9.22
N ALA A 146 -0.33 7.77 -8.17
CA ALA A 146 0.70 8.79 -8.29
C ALA A 146 2.04 8.21 -8.74
N ASN A 147 2.49 7.11 -8.13
CA ASN A 147 3.72 6.45 -8.54
C ASN A 147 3.63 5.94 -9.98
N SER A 148 2.46 5.41 -10.37
CA SER A 148 2.21 5.03 -11.77
C SER A 148 2.33 6.23 -12.71
N TYR A 149 1.73 7.36 -12.32
CA TYR A 149 1.80 8.60 -13.12
C TYR A 149 3.23 9.13 -13.26
N HIS A 150 3.98 9.20 -12.16
CA HIS A 150 5.37 9.66 -12.20
C HIS A 150 6.28 8.74 -13.02
N ALA A 151 6.05 7.44 -12.97
CA ALA A 151 6.86 6.46 -13.70
C ALA A 151 6.47 6.33 -15.19
N THR A 152 5.20 6.54 -15.56
CA THR A 152 4.70 6.20 -16.90
C THR A 152 3.94 7.30 -17.60
N GLY A 153 3.66 8.43 -16.94
CA GLY A 153 2.79 9.50 -17.45
C GLY A 153 1.28 9.18 -17.37
N SER A 154 0.91 8.03 -16.79
CA SER A 154 -0.50 7.60 -16.67
C SER A 154 -0.82 7.06 -15.29
N ILE A 155 -1.96 7.44 -14.73
CA ILE A 155 -2.43 6.90 -13.44
C ILE A 155 -2.79 5.41 -13.52
N THR A 156 -3.07 4.89 -14.71
CA THR A 156 -3.34 3.46 -14.97
C THR A 156 -2.11 2.70 -15.45
N GLY A 157 -0.95 3.35 -15.59
CA GLY A 157 0.30 2.69 -15.87
C GLY A 157 0.76 1.78 -14.73
N VAL A 158 1.82 1.03 -14.96
CA VAL A 158 2.41 0.13 -13.96
C VAL A 158 3.83 0.59 -13.63
N TYR A 159 4.06 0.87 -12.36
CA TYR A 159 5.41 1.12 -11.83
C TYR A 159 6.05 -0.23 -11.47
N GLU A 160 6.72 -0.86 -12.44
CA GLU A 160 7.25 -2.24 -12.30
C GLU A 160 8.23 -2.41 -11.14
N TYR A 161 9.12 -1.44 -10.94
CA TYR A 161 10.03 -1.42 -9.79
C TYR A 161 9.28 -1.54 -8.45
N GLY A 162 8.20 -0.77 -8.30
CA GLY A 162 7.32 -0.85 -7.14
C GLY A 162 6.61 -2.20 -7.01
N CYS A 163 6.26 -2.84 -8.14
CA CYS A 163 5.69 -4.19 -8.15
C CYS A 163 6.67 -5.22 -7.60
N GLU A 164 7.95 -5.15 -7.98
CA GLU A 164 8.99 -6.03 -7.49
C GLU A 164 9.20 -5.90 -5.98
N LEU A 165 9.29 -4.66 -5.48
CA LEU A 165 9.42 -4.40 -4.05
C LEU A 165 8.17 -4.84 -3.27
N PHE A 166 6.98 -4.60 -3.82
CA PHE A 166 5.74 -5.00 -3.16
C PHE A 166 5.61 -6.52 -3.05
N ARG A 167 5.89 -7.27 -4.12
CA ARG A 167 5.88 -8.73 -4.08
C ARG A 167 6.86 -9.26 -3.03
N LYS A 168 8.06 -8.69 -2.96
CA LYS A 168 9.07 -9.07 -1.96
C LYS A 168 8.61 -8.78 -0.53
N ARG A 169 7.99 -7.63 -0.29
CA ARG A 169 7.40 -7.30 1.02
C ARG A 169 6.31 -8.29 1.41
N MET A 170 5.46 -8.70 0.47
CA MET A 170 4.43 -9.71 0.71
C MET A 170 5.01 -11.09 1.06
N GLU A 171 6.06 -11.53 0.35
CA GLU A 171 6.77 -12.78 0.68
C GLU A 171 7.32 -12.73 2.11
N CYS A 172 7.96 -11.63 2.49
CA CYS A 172 8.50 -11.43 3.83
C CYS A 172 7.40 -11.42 4.91
N ALA A 173 6.28 -10.76 4.63
CA ALA A 173 5.13 -10.73 5.53
C ALA A 173 4.53 -12.12 5.75
N ILE A 174 4.38 -12.91 4.67
CA ILE A 174 3.94 -14.32 4.74
C ILE A 174 4.94 -15.14 5.56
N MET A 175 6.23 -14.97 5.34
CA MET A 175 7.28 -15.68 6.10
C MET A 175 7.17 -15.40 7.60
N ILE A 176 6.98 -14.14 8.00
CA ILE A 176 6.80 -13.75 9.40
C ILE A 176 5.55 -14.41 9.98
N GLN A 177 4.43 -14.34 9.27
CA GLN A 177 3.15 -14.91 9.74
C GLN A 177 3.24 -16.43 9.91
N VAL A 178 3.88 -17.12 8.96
CA VAL A 178 4.09 -18.57 9.04
C VAL A 178 4.96 -18.92 10.27
N ALA A 179 6.06 -18.20 10.49
CA ALA A 179 6.92 -18.42 11.64
C ALA A 179 6.17 -18.23 12.98
N GLN A 180 5.38 -17.15 13.08
CA GLN A 180 4.57 -16.88 14.27
C GLN A 180 3.51 -17.96 14.51
N ASN A 181 2.81 -18.40 13.46
CA ASN A 181 1.81 -19.47 13.57
C ASN A 181 2.43 -20.80 13.99
N GLN A 182 3.63 -21.14 13.49
CA GLN A 182 4.36 -22.34 13.91
C GLN A 182 4.75 -22.29 15.38
N GLU A 183 5.13 -21.12 15.89
CA GLU A 183 5.47 -20.93 17.30
C GLU A 183 4.25 -21.06 18.21
N LEU A 184 3.11 -20.49 17.81
CA LEU A 184 1.85 -20.63 18.54
C LEU A 184 1.38 -22.09 18.55
N ALA A 185 1.46 -22.78 17.42
CA ALA A 185 1.13 -24.20 17.32
C ALA A 185 2.02 -25.08 18.21
N ALA A 186 3.32 -24.78 18.30
CA ALA A 186 4.25 -25.49 19.19
C ALA A 186 3.92 -25.27 20.68
N GLN A 187 3.24 -24.19 21.03
CA GLN A 187 2.74 -23.89 22.37
C GLN A 187 1.35 -24.47 22.63
N GLY A 188 0.77 -25.21 21.68
CA GLY A 188 -0.58 -25.76 21.78
C GLY A 188 -1.71 -24.72 21.60
N ILE A 189 -1.37 -23.54 21.08
CA ILE A 189 -2.33 -22.48 20.80
C ILE A 189 -2.86 -22.66 19.38
N GLU A 190 -4.14 -22.95 19.24
CA GLU A 190 -4.80 -22.98 17.91
C GLU A 190 -4.94 -21.55 17.39
N VAL A 191 -4.40 -21.32 16.17
CA VAL A 191 -4.64 -20.07 15.45
C VAL A 191 -5.97 -20.24 14.68
N PRO A 192 -7.02 -19.50 15.06
CA PRO A 192 -8.28 -19.61 14.34
C PRO A 192 -8.12 -19.18 12.90
N ILE A 193 -8.38 -20.07 11.95
CA ILE A 193 -8.51 -19.72 10.55
C ILE A 193 -9.86 -18.99 10.41
N GLN A 194 -9.84 -17.68 10.43
CA GLN A 194 -11.01 -16.90 10.07
C GLN A 194 -11.23 -17.00 8.56
N LEU A 195 -12.13 -17.90 8.17
CA LEU A 195 -12.64 -17.94 6.80
C LEU A 195 -13.44 -16.66 6.55
N GLY A 196 -12.81 -15.72 5.87
CA GLY A 196 -13.37 -14.52 5.28
C GLY A 196 -14.46 -13.80 6.08
N SER A 197 -14.18 -12.60 6.58
CA SER A 197 -15.26 -11.71 6.99
C SER A 197 -16.16 -11.45 5.79
N THR A 198 -17.43 -11.83 5.90
CA THR A 198 -18.47 -11.28 5.01
C THR A 198 -18.28 -9.77 4.94
N CYS A 199 -18.36 -9.18 3.75
CA CYS A 199 -18.45 -7.73 3.59
C CYS A 199 -19.67 -7.24 4.37
N ASN A 200 -19.55 -7.09 5.67
CA ASN A 200 -20.48 -6.27 6.41
C ASN A 200 -20.27 -4.87 5.83
N ALA A 201 -21.29 -4.39 5.13
CA ALA A 201 -21.30 -3.04 4.61
C ALA A 201 -20.84 -2.12 5.74
N VAL A 202 -19.62 -1.59 5.65
CA VAL A 202 -19.16 -0.60 6.61
C VAL A 202 -20.12 0.54 6.43
N SER A 203 -21.02 0.68 7.38
CA SER A 203 -21.94 1.80 7.43
C SER A 203 -21.09 3.05 7.56
N TYR A 204 -20.94 3.79 6.47
CA TYR A 204 -20.31 5.12 6.44
C TYR A 204 -21.14 6.17 7.19
N THR A 205 -21.93 5.76 8.17
CA THR A 205 -22.78 6.67 8.98
C THR A 205 -22.00 7.50 9.98
N HIS A 206 -20.68 7.43 10.05
CA HIS A 206 -19.85 8.22 10.97
C HIS A 206 -19.03 9.35 10.32
N LEU A 207 -19.28 9.66 9.06
CA LEU A 207 -18.74 10.86 8.40
C LEU A 207 -19.92 11.72 7.89
N ARG A 208 -20.70 12.23 8.81
CA ARG A 208 -21.53 13.45 8.62
C ARG A 208 -20.98 14.56 9.48
#